data_385f88296644e61af44dc09a9260af11
#
_entry.id   385f88296644e61af44dc09a9260af11
#
_cell.length_a   1.000
_cell.length_b   1.000
_cell.length_c   1.000
_cell.angle_alpha   90.00
_cell.angle_beta   90.00
_cell.angle_gamma   90.00
#
_symmetry.space_group_name_H-M   'P 1'
#
loop_
_entity.id
_entity.type
_entity.pdbx_description
1 polymer ?
#
loop_
_entity_poly.entity_id
_entity_poly.type
_entity_poly.pdbx_seq_one_letter_code
_entity_poly.pdbx_strand_id
1 'polypeptide(L)'
;MHTTTLWRPTGPEELALVAESGWRTWPPRLPDQPIFYPVLNEAYAILIARDWNVPASGAGYVTRFEVDTAYLDRYEVQQAGGRDILEYWITAEDLDEFNRNIVGAIEVVRRFPDDAPLPDQG
;
A
#
# COMPACT_ATOMS: atom_id res chain seq x y z
N MET A 1 -15.91 6.98 14.14
CA MET A 1 -15.23 5.89 13.42
C MET A 1 -13.75 5.92 13.72
N HIS A 2 -13.19 4.78 14.10
CA HIS A 2 -11.75 4.67 14.30
C HIS A 2 -11.12 4.11 13.04
N THR A 3 -10.02 4.71 12.62
CA THR A 3 -9.26 4.22 11.48
C THR A 3 -7.85 3.85 11.90
N THR A 4 -7.25 2.93 11.16
CA THR A 4 -5.87 2.51 11.34
C THR A 4 -5.09 2.99 10.12
N THR A 5 -3.96 3.66 10.37
CA THR A 5 -3.10 4.14 9.30
C THR A 5 -2.22 3.01 8.80
N LEU A 6 -2.22 2.80 7.49
CA LEU A 6 -1.38 1.80 6.84
C LEU A 6 -0.55 2.46 5.76
N TRP A 7 0.58 1.85 5.44
CA TRP A 7 1.48 2.29 4.39
C TRP A 7 1.68 1.15 3.40
N ARG A 8 1.97 1.49 2.15
CA ARG A 8 2.33 0.50 1.15
C ARG A 8 3.38 1.07 0.21
N PRO A 9 4.54 0.41 0.10
CA PRO A 9 5.51 0.73 -0.94
C PRO A 9 5.03 0.16 -2.28
N THR A 10 5.20 0.91 -3.36
CA THR A 10 4.75 0.46 -4.66
C THR A 10 5.60 1.05 -5.78
N GLY A 11 5.59 0.39 -6.92
CA GLY A 11 6.22 0.88 -8.14
C GLY A 11 5.27 1.73 -8.96
N PRO A 12 5.76 2.26 -10.11
CA PRO A 12 4.96 3.19 -10.92
C PRO A 12 3.72 2.56 -11.55
N GLU A 13 3.75 1.29 -11.93
CA GLU A 13 2.61 0.66 -12.60
C GLU A 13 1.41 0.53 -11.66
N GLU A 14 1.64 0.04 -10.45
CA GLU A 14 0.56 -0.11 -9.47
C GLU A 14 0.03 1.26 -9.07
N LEU A 15 0.93 2.25 -8.90
CA LEU A 15 0.51 3.59 -8.52
C LEU A 15 -0.38 4.22 -9.59
N ALA A 16 -0.07 4.00 -10.88
CA ALA A 16 -0.91 4.51 -11.97
C ALA A 16 -2.32 3.94 -11.90
N LEU A 17 -2.46 2.65 -11.56
CA LEU A 17 -3.77 2.02 -11.42
C LEU A 17 -4.54 2.57 -10.23
N VAL A 18 -3.85 2.88 -9.13
CA VAL A 18 -4.47 3.53 -7.98
C VAL A 18 -5.00 4.91 -8.38
N ALA A 19 -4.19 5.68 -9.13
CA ALA A 19 -4.61 7.00 -9.60
C ALA A 19 -5.83 6.91 -10.51
N GLU A 20 -5.90 5.89 -11.37
CA GLU A 20 -7.05 5.67 -12.26
C GLU A 20 -8.34 5.41 -11.49
N SER A 21 -8.24 4.86 -10.28
CA SER A 21 -9.40 4.63 -9.42
C SER A 21 -9.88 5.89 -8.71
N GLY A 22 -9.21 7.02 -8.93
CA GLY A 22 -9.47 8.26 -8.18
C GLY A 22 -8.78 8.26 -6.83
N TRP A 23 -7.70 7.52 -6.68
CA TRP A 23 -6.93 7.39 -5.44
C TRP A 23 -7.73 6.73 -4.32
N ARG A 24 -8.62 5.81 -4.67
CA ARG A 24 -9.54 5.20 -3.71
C ARG A 24 -9.34 3.72 -3.49
N THR A 25 -8.80 2.99 -4.47
CA THR A 25 -8.72 1.54 -4.39
C THR A 25 -7.39 1.02 -4.90
N TRP A 26 -6.98 -0.14 -4.36
CA TRP A 26 -5.84 -0.89 -4.85
C TRP A 26 -6.29 -1.82 -5.97
N PRO A 27 -5.47 -2.00 -7.03
CA PRO A 27 -5.87 -2.83 -8.17
C PRO A 27 -5.90 -4.32 -7.80
N PRO A 28 -6.63 -5.13 -8.58
CA PRO A 28 -6.65 -6.58 -8.37
C PRO A 28 -5.23 -7.17 -8.37
N ARG A 29 -5.03 -8.25 -7.61
CA ARG A 29 -3.73 -8.89 -7.52
C ARG A 29 -3.44 -9.70 -8.79
N LEU A 30 -2.15 -9.90 -9.08
CA LEU A 30 -1.69 -10.73 -10.17
C LEU A 30 -1.70 -12.21 -9.74
N PRO A 31 -1.85 -13.16 -10.70
CA PRO A 31 -1.89 -14.57 -10.33
C PRO A 31 -0.66 -15.06 -9.57
N ASP A 32 0.51 -14.49 -9.83
CA ASP A 32 1.76 -14.86 -9.14
C ASP A 32 1.99 -14.04 -7.87
N GLN A 33 1.10 -13.10 -7.55
CA GLN A 33 1.18 -12.26 -6.36
C GLN A 33 -0.20 -12.16 -5.71
N PRO A 34 -0.71 -13.26 -5.13
CA PRO A 34 -2.11 -13.32 -4.71
C PRO A 34 -2.40 -12.60 -3.40
N ILE A 35 -1.37 -12.14 -2.67
CA ILE A 35 -1.56 -11.50 -1.38
C ILE A 35 -1.18 -10.02 -1.49
N PHE A 36 -2.00 -9.15 -0.87
CA PHE A 36 -1.74 -7.73 -0.74
C PHE A 36 -1.21 -7.48 0.67
N TYR A 37 -0.07 -6.79 0.79
CA TYR A 37 0.64 -6.60 2.06
C TYR A 37 0.72 -5.12 2.44
N PRO A 38 -0.30 -4.55 3.08
CA PRO A 38 -0.12 -3.22 3.68
C PRO A 38 0.65 -3.35 4.99
N VAL A 39 1.47 -2.35 5.31
CA VAL A 39 2.35 -2.42 6.47
C VAL A 39 1.97 -1.36 7.50
N LEU A 40 2.34 -1.61 8.76
CA LEU A 40 2.02 -0.76 9.89
C LEU A 40 3.17 0.17 10.28
N ASN A 41 4.24 0.21 9.48
CA ASN A 41 5.44 0.98 9.80
C ASN A 41 5.91 1.72 8.55
N GLU A 42 5.94 3.06 8.62
CA GLU A 42 6.37 3.89 7.49
C GLU A 42 7.83 3.66 7.12
N ALA A 43 8.70 3.51 8.12
CA ALA A 43 10.13 3.30 7.85
C ALA A 43 10.37 2.04 7.04
N TYR A 44 9.63 0.97 7.30
CA TYR A 44 9.74 -0.26 6.52
C TYR A 44 9.25 -0.05 5.09
N ALA A 45 8.14 0.68 4.91
CA ALA A 45 7.64 1.00 3.57
C ALA A 45 8.66 1.83 2.78
N ILE A 46 9.34 2.78 3.43
CA ILE A 46 10.38 3.59 2.82
C ILE A 46 11.54 2.69 2.35
N LEU A 47 11.97 1.77 3.21
CA LEU A 47 13.06 0.85 2.87
C LEU A 47 12.72 0.01 1.63
N ILE A 48 11.52 -0.54 1.56
CA ILE A 48 11.09 -1.34 0.42
C ILE A 48 11.02 -0.48 -0.86
N ALA A 49 10.45 0.72 -0.77
CA ALA A 49 10.34 1.59 -1.94
C ALA A 49 11.71 1.95 -2.49
N ARG A 50 12.63 2.32 -1.62
CA ARG A 50 13.98 2.76 -2.00
C ARG A 50 14.84 1.60 -2.48
N ASP A 51 14.83 0.48 -1.75
CA ASP A 51 15.82 -0.59 -1.97
C ASP A 51 15.31 -1.70 -2.88
N TRP A 52 14.00 -1.82 -3.08
CA TRP A 52 13.40 -2.88 -3.91
C TRP A 52 12.64 -2.32 -5.12
N ASN A 53 11.79 -1.30 -4.94
CA ASN A 53 11.01 -0.77 -6.06
C ASN A 53 11.88 0.01 -7.03
N VAL A 54 12.83 0.82 -6.55
CA VAL A 54 13.70 1.60 -7.44
C VAL A 54 14.53 0.68 -8.33
N PRO A 55 15.26 -0.33 -7.79
CA PRO A 55 16.01 -1.24 -8.67
C PRO A 55 15.15 -2.01 -9.65
N ALA A 56 13.92 -2.39 -9.24
CA ALA A 56 13.05 -3.21 -10.08
C ALA A 56 12.35 -2.42 -11.18
N SER A 57 12.00 -1.15 -10.93
CA SER A 57 11.11 -0.40 -11.81
C SER A 57 11.56 1.02 -12.09
N GLY A 58 12.71 1.43 -11.58
CA GLY A 58 13.25 2.78 -11.78
C GLY A 58 12.69 3.84 -10.82
N ALA A 59 11.62 3.54 -10.11
CA ALA A 59 11.02 4.45 -9.13
C ALA A 59 10.31 3.66 -8.06
N GLY A 60 10.23 4.24 -6.86
CA GLY A 60 9.49 3.67 -5.76
C GLY A 60 8.71 4.74 -5.04
N TYR A 61 7.54 4.39 -4.56
CA TYR A 61 6.63 5.34 -3.89
C TYR A 61 6.15 4.73 -2.58
N VAL A 62 6.03 5.57 -1.56
CA VAL A 62 5.39 5.18 -0.30
C VAL A 62 4.03 5.84 -0.26
N THR A 63 2.99 5.06 -0.10
CA THR A 63 1.62 5.55 0.05
C THR A 63 1.17 5.40 1.50
N ARG A 64 0.22 6.22 1.90
CA ARG A 64 -0.43 6.17 3.21
C ARG A 64 -1.93 6.23 3.02
N PHE A 65 -2.65 5.43 3.79
CA PHE A 65 -4.12 5.43 3.71
C PHE A 65 -4.70 4.95 5.04
N GLU A 66 -5.98 5.28 5.25
CA GLU A 66 -6.70 4.91 6.47
C GLU A 66 -7.69 3.81 6.17
N VAL A 67 -7.79 2.82 7.05
CA VAL A 67 -8.74 1.72 6.91
C VAL A 67 -9.55 1.61 8.20
N ASP A 68 -10.83 1.31 8.07
CA ASP A 68 -11.72 1.10 9.21
C ASP A 68 -11.13 0.04 10.15
N THR A 69 -10.84 0.44 11.39
CA THR A 69 -10.21 -0.45 12.37
C THR A 69 -11.07 -1.67 12.65
N ALA A 70 -12.39 -1.51 12.74
CA ALA A 70 -13.29 -2.64 13.00
C ALA A 70 -13.22 -3.69 11.90
N TYR A 71 -13.04 -3.26 10.65
CA TYR A 71 -12.83 -4.21 9.54
C TYR A 71 -11.52 -4.96 9.71
N LEU A 72 -10.43 -4.25 10.05
CA LEU A 72 -9.11 -4.85 10.19
C LEU A 72 -9.02 -5.84 11.34
N ASP A 73 -9.89 -5.74 12.34
CA ASP A 73 -9.87 -6.64 13.50
C ASP A 73 -10.12 -8.10 13.11
N ARG A 74 -10.62 -8.38 11.92
CA ARG A 74 -10.80 -9.76 11.42
C ARG A 74 -9.49 -10.40 10.93
N TYR A 75 -8.42 -9.62 10.80
CA TYR A 75 -7.13 -10.10 10.32
C TYR A 75 -6.11 -10.09 11.46
N GLU A 76 -5.18 -11.06 11.42
CA GLU A 76 -4.06 -11.06 12.33
C GLU A 76 -2.96 -10.16 11.78
N VAL A 77 -2.28 -9.45 12.67
CA VAL A 77 -1.06 -8.73 12.32
C VAL A 77 0.06 -9.75 12.19
N GLN A 78 0.74 -9.76 11.04
CA GLN A 78 1.85 -10.68 10.77
C GLN A 78 3.16 -9.97 11.02
N GLN A 79 4.13 -10.68 11.59
CA GLN A 79 5.47 -10.14 11.81
C GLN A 79 6.37 -10.62 10.68
N ALA A 80 6.92 -9.67 9.90
CA ALA A 80 7.65 -9.98 8.67
C ALA A 80 9.12 -9.65 8.83
N GLY A 81 9.89 -10.57 9.43
CA GLY A 81 11.34 -10.48 9.43
C GLY A 81 11.99 -9.62 10.52
N GLY A 82 11.21 -8.93 11.35
CA GLY A 82 11.75 -8.12 12.44
C GLY A 82 10.66 -7.75 13.42
N ARG A 83 11.08 -7.33 14.63
CA ARG A 83 10.14 -7.07 15.72
C ARG A 83 9.16 -5.95 15.36
N ASP A 84 9.62 -4.95 14.61
CA ASP A 84 8.81 -3.78 14.25
C ASP A 84 8.26 -3.84 12.83
N ILE A 85 8.48 -4.95 12.11
CA ILE A 85 8.03 -5.09 10.74
C ILE A 85 6.71 -5.84 10.76
N LEU A 86 5.63 -5.08 10.89
CA LEU A 86 4.27 -5.61 11.01
C LEU A 86 3.47 -5.32 9.75
N GLU A 87 2.70 -6.31 9.31
CA GLU A 87 1.89 -6.19 8.11
C GLU A 87 0.60 -6.99 8.22
N TYR A 88 -0.37 -6.67 7.35
CA TYR A 88 -1.57 -7.49 7.16
C TYR A 88 -1.44 -8.28 5.86
N TRP A 89 -2.01 -9.45 5.83
CA TRP A 89 -2.08 -10.30 4.63
C TRP A 89 -3.51 -10.32 4.13
N ILE A 90 -3.78 -9.59 3.04
CA ILE A 90 -5.11 -9.47 2.46
C ILE A 90 -5.13 -10.33 1.20
N THR A 91 -5.96 -11.36 1.17
CA THR A 91 -6.02 -12.25 0.00
C THR A 91 -6.68 -11.54 -1.18
N ALA A 92 -6.43 -12.06 -2.38
CA ALA A 92 -7.03 -11.51 -3.60
C ALA A 92 -8.56 -11.50 -3.51
N GLU A 93 -9.15 -12.53 -2.90
CA GLU A 93 -10.61 -12.62 -2.74
C GLU A 93 -11.16 -11.53 -1.82
N ASP A 94 -10.38 -11.11 -0.83
CA ASP A 94 -10.83 -10.12 0.15
C ASP A 94 -10.52 -8.69 -0.26
N LEU A 95 -9.73 -8.49 -1.31
CA LEU A 95 -9.24 -7.16 -1.66
C LEU A 95 -10.35 -6.17 -1.99
N ASP A 96 -11.41 -6.60 -2.68
CA ASP A 96 -12.53 -5.72 -2.98
C ASP A 96 -13.20 -5.21 -1.71
N GLU A 97 -13.40 -6.09 -0.73
CA GLU A 97 -13.98 -5.69 0.55
C GLU A 97 -13.01 -4.78 1.31
N PHE A 98 -11.72 -5.10 1.29
CA PHE A 98 -10.70 -4.23 1.90
C PHE A 98 -10.78 -2.83 1.32
N ASN A 99 -10.85 -2.71 -0.01
CA ASN A 99 -10.94 -1.41 -0.68
C ASN A 99 -12.16 -0.62 -0.23
N ARG A 100 -13.29 -1.29 -0.03
CA ARG A 100 -14.52 -0.61 0.44
C ARG A 100 -14.40 -0.06 1.86
N ASN A 101 -13.40 -0.52 2.60
CA ASN A 101 -13.17 -0.07 3.98
C ASN A 101 -12.02 0.93 4.09
N ILE A 102 -11.45 1.37 2.97
CA ILE A 102 -10.50 2.49 2.95
C ILE A 102 -11.31 3.78 3.14
N VAL A 103 -10.89 4.59 4.11
CA VAL A 103 -11.56 5.85 4.44
C VAL A 103 -10.75 7.00 3.88
N GLY A 104 -11.33 7.74 2.93
CA GLY A 104 -10.64 8.84 2.27
C GLY A 104 -9.74 8.37 1.13
N ALA A 105 -8.77 9.19 0.77
CA ALA A 105 -7.91 8.95 -0.38
C ALA A 105 -6.60 8.25 0.03
N ILE A 106 -6.03 7.52 -0.91
CA ILE A 106 -4.67 6.98 -0.80
C ILE A 106 -3.73 8.12 -1.18
N GLU A 107 -2.74 8.41 -0.32
CA GLU A 107 -1.83 9.53 -0.53
C GLU A 107 -0.41 9.04 -0.76
N VAL A 108 0.32 9.69 -1.70
CA VAL A 108 1.76 9.47 -1.85
C VAL A 108 2.47 10.38 -0.87
N VAL A 109 3.22 9.79 0.07
CA VAL A 109 3.92 10.55 1.11
C VAL A 109 5.43 10.63 0.88
N ARG A 110 6.00 9.72 0.10
CA ARG A 110 7.41 9.74 -0.29
C ARG A 110 7.56 9.18 -1.70
N ARG A 111 8.59 9.65 -2.42
CA ARG A 111 8.96 9.10 -3.73
C ARG A 111 10.46 9.04 -3.87
N PHE A 112 10.91 8.04 -4.61
CA PHE A 112 12.33 7.79 -4.86
C PHE A 112 12.55 7.52 -6.35
N PRO A 113 13.43 8.26 -7.03
CA PRO A 113 14.12 9.46 -6.51
C PRO A 113 13.16 10.61 -6.22
N ASP A 114 13.63 11.68 -5.60
CA ASP A 114 12.77 12.78 -5.15
C ASP A 114 11.97 13.43 -6.28
N ASP A 115 12.44 13.31 -7.52
CA ASP A 115 11.76 13.87 -8.69
C ASP A 115 11.02 12.81 -9.51
N ALA A 116 10.80 11.61 -8.95
CA ALA A 116 10.05 10.57 -9.65
C ALA A 116 8.67 11.11 -10.05
N PRO A 117 8.21 10.80 -11.28
CA PRO A 117 6.93 11.34 -11.75
C PRO A 117 5.76 10.78 -10.96
N LEU A 118 4.74 11.62 -10.76
CA LEU A 118 3.49 11.21 -10.12
C LEU A 118 2.37 11.18 -11.15
N PRO A 119 1.46 10.19 -11.07
CA PRO A 119 0.25 10.21 -11.87
C PRO A 119 -0.61 11.41 -11.49
N ASP A 120 -1.48 11.82 -12.42
CA ASP A 120 -2.40 12.93 -12.20
C ASP A 120 -3.26 12.66 -10.95
N GLN A 121 -3.35 13.67 -10.09
CA GLN A 121 -4.11 13.57 -8.83
C GLN A 121 -5.42 14.39 -8.90
N GLY A 122 -5.71 14.99 -10.04
CA GLY A 122 -6.86 15.86 -10.20
C GLY A 122 -8.15 15.21 -10.64
#